data_0d148ccfda701ecf343e64226faf4ae4
#
_entry.id   0d148ccfda701ecf343e64226faf4ae4
#
_cell.length_a   1.000
_cell.length_b   1.000
_cell.length_c   1.000
_cell.angle_alpha   90.00
_cell.angle_beta   90.00
_cell.angle_gamma   90.00
#
_symmetry.space_group_name_H-M   'P 1'
#
loop_
_entity.id
_entity.type
_entity.pdbx_description
1 polymer ?
#
loop_
_entity_poly.entity_id
_entity_poly.type
_entity_poly.pdbx_seq_one_letter_code
_entity_poly.pdbx_strand_id
1 'polypeptide(L)'
;MLSKASGSSFPALFYSKKRLETKISFYIWSNTYKDSTSMKHYLYILFLLFLLLPPIHAQKVGLVLSGGGAKGLTHIGIIRALEENGIPIDYIAGTSMGAIVGSLYAMGYSPDEMEALLKSDDFKRWYSGNVEEKYIYYFKKNPPTPEFINIRISLKDSLKNVKPQFLPTSIVDPIQMNIVFLQLFGQATAASKANFDSLYIPFRCIASDVYNKRPLILKKGDLGDAVRASMSFPAMFKPIEIDSILAYDGGIYNNFPVNVMRDTFHPDIIIGSAVSANPGKPKEGDIMGQ
;
A
#
# COMPACT_ATOMS: atom_id res chain seq x y z
N MET A 1 -96.91 39.69 27.02
CA MET A 1 -96.47 40.52 28.15
C MET A 1 -94.95 40.45 28.19
N LEU A 2 -94.34 41.53 27.79
CA LEU A 2 -93.29 42.28 28.53
C LEU A 2 -92.05 41.45 28.91
N SER A 3 -90.83 41.84 28.67
CA SER A 3 -90.24 43.18 28.44
C SER A 3 -88.77 42.98 28.05
N LYS A 4 -88.31 43.73 27.15
CA LYS A 4 -87.13 44.60 27.14
C LYS A 4 -86.08 44.45 28.26
N ALA A 5 -84.84 44.30 27.86
CA ALA A 5 -83.71 45.16 28.25
C ALA A 5 -82.47 44.73 27.43
N SER A 6 -82.03 45.55 26.52
CA SER A 6 -80.94 46.55 26.59
C SER A 6 -79.61 45.88 26.85
N GLY A 7 -78.75 45.77 25.88
CA GLY A 7 -77.87 46.82 25.39
C GLY A 7 -76.68 47.03 26.28
N SER A 8 -75.52 46.61 25.80
CA SER A 8 -74.35 47.50 25.90
C SER A 8 -73.03 46.74 25.59
N SER A 9 -72.43 47.20 24.58
CA SER A 9 -71.01 47.58 24.55
C SER A 9 -69.97 46.54 24.90
N PHE A 10 -69.55 45.85 23.90
CA PHE A 10 -68.15 45.29 23.90
C PHE A 10 -67.45 45.65 22.59
N PRO A 11 -66.87 46.86 22.48
CA PRO A 11 -65.75 46.99 21.52
C PRO A 11 -64.40 47.45 22.13
N ALA A 12 -64.34 47.85 23.42
CA ALA A 12 -63.11 48.48 23.94
C ALA A 12 -61.95 47.50 24.33
N LEU A 13 -62.29 46.26 24.69
CA LEU A 13 -61.28 45.29 25.10
C LEU A 13 -60.53 44.68 23.93
N PHE A 14 -61.15 44.56 22.76
CA PHE A 14 -60.45 44.00 21.57
C PHE A 14 -59.42 44.94 20.97
N TYR A 15 -59.58 46.22 21.09
CA TYR A 15 -58.66 47.23 20.57
C TYR A 15 -57.37 47.36 21.42
N SER A 16 -57.50 47.14 22.72
CA SER A 16 -56.33 47.19 23.66
C SER A 16 -55.42 45.96 23.50
N LYS A 17 -56.03 44.79 23.28
CA LYS A 17 -55.27 43.54 23.11
C LYS A 17 -54.41 43.53 21.85
N LYS A 18 -55.01 43.99 20.72
CA LYS A 18 -54.30 44.08 19.44
C LYS A 18 -53.12 45.09 19.46
N ARG A 19 -53.30 46.19 20.24
CA ARG A 19 -52.21 47.18 20.43
C ARG A 19 -51.12 46.71 21.35
N LEU A 20 -51.43 45.84 22.31
CA LEU A 20 -50.41 45.19 23.16
C LEU A 20 -49.61 44.13 22.38
N GLU A 21 -50.31 43.31 21.60
CA GLU A 21 -49.64 42.29 20.77
C GLU A 21 -48.70 42.90 19.73
N THR A 22 -49.10 44.01 19.07
CA THR A 22 -48.23 44.72 18.13
C THR A 22 -47.03 45.38 18.83
N LYS A 23 -47.18 45.92 20.03
CA LYS A 23 -46.08 46.50 20.81
C LYS A 23 -45.11 45.44 21.30
N ILE A 24 -45.62 44.30 21.76
CA ILE A 24 -44.79 43.17 22.22
C ILE A 24 -44.04 42.56 21.00
N SER A 25 -44.74 42.37 19.87
CA SER A 25 -44.11 41.87 18.64
C SER A 25 -43.03 42.82 18.14
N PHE A 26 -43.26 44.14 18.17
CA PHE A 26 -42.24 45.12 17.76
C PHE A 26 -41.06 45.20 18.75
N TYR A 27 -41.31 45.03 20.05
CA TYR A 27 -40.26 45.00 21.07
C TYR A 27 -39.40 43.74 20.97
N ILE A 28 -40.01 42.58 20.75
CA ILE A 28 -39.31 41.32 20.50
C ILE A 28 -38.52 41.45 19.19
N TRP A 29 -39.09 41.97 18.12
CA TRP A 29 -38.41 42.15 16.85
C TRP A 29 -37.24 43.15 16.96
N SER A 30 -37.41 44.27 17.66
CA SER A 30 -36.35 45.27 17.85
C SER A 30 -35.21 44.77 18.74
N ASN A 31 -35.49 43.93 19.75
CA ASN A 31 -34.46 43.31 20.56
C ASN A 31 -33.72 42.19 19.81
N THR A 32 -34.44 41.36 19.05
CA THR A 32 -33.80 40.31 18.21
C THR A 32 -32.93 40.95 17.11
N TYR A 33 -33.30 42.10 16.58
CA TYR A 33 -32.50 42.82 15.59
C TYR A 33 -31.24 43.47 16.23
N LYS A 34 -31.35 43.96 17.49
CA LYS A 34 -30.19 44.48 18.23
C LYS A 34 -29.20 43.40 18.57
N ASP A 35 -29.66 42.18 18.90
CA ASP A 35 -28.80 41.03 19.18
C ASP A 35 -28.17 40.47 17.91
N SER A 36 -28.81 40.64 16.72
CA SER A 36 -28.29 40.13 15.48
C SER A 36 -26.99 40.85 15.05
N THR A 37 -26.80 42.11 15.39
CA THR A 37 -25.56 42.86 15.14
C THR A 37 -24.46 42.40 16.07
N SER A 38 -24.77 42.10 17.32
CA SER A 38 -23.86 41.52 18.29
C SER A 38 -23.41 40.12 17.83
N MET A 39 -24.36 39.28 17.42
CA MET A 39 -24.07 37.92 16.94
C MET A 39 -23.17 37.91 15.68
N LYS A 40 -23.36 38.90 14.77
CA LYS A 40 -22.46 39.05 13.62
C LYS A 40 -21.03 39.40 14.05
N HIS A 41 -20.85 40.24 15.04
CA HIS A 41 -19.51 40.55 15.56
C HIS A 41 -18.87 39.37 16.24
N TYR A 42 -19.59 38.53 16.98
CA TYR A 42 -19.05 37.28 17.53
C TYR A 42 -18.66 36.29 16.44
N LEU A 43 -19.48 36.15 15.37
CA LEU A 43 -19.12 35.33 14.21
C LEU A 43 -17.87 35.82 13.47
N TYR A 44 -17.71 37.15 13.31
CA TYR A 44 -16.50 37.73 12.72
C TYR A 44 -15.28 37.50 13.62
N ILE A 45 -15.41 37.65 14.93
CA ILE A 45 -14.32 37.38 15.89
C ILE A 45 -13.95 35.89 15.86
N LEU A 46 -14.93 35.00 15.86
CA LEU A 46 -14.72 33.56 15.77
C LEU A 46 -14.05 33.17 14.45
N PHE A 47 -14.47 33.77 13.33
CA PHE A 47 -13.86 33.58 12.02
C PHE A 47 -12.43 34.10 11.97
N LEU A 48 -12.18 35.26 12.58
CA LEU A 48 -10.84 35.83 12.69
C LEU A 48 -9.92 34.97 13.57
N LEU A 49 -10.47 34.45 14.66
CA LEU A 49 -9.77 33.51 15.55
C LEU A 49 -9.44 32.20 14.83
N PHE A 50 -10.35 31.69 14.00
CA PHE A 50 -10.13 30.51 13.16
C PHE A 50 -9.04 30.73 12.11
N LEU A 51 -8.95 31.95 11.53
CA LEU A 51 -7.89 32.33 10.60
C LEU A 51 -6.51 32.47 11.28
N LEU A 52 -6.49 32.71 12.58
CA LEU A 52 -5.23 32.83 13.37
C LEU A 52 -4.73 31.47 13.87
N LEU A 53 -5.49 30.38 13.71
CA LEU A 53 -5.01 29.05 14.04
C LEU A 53 -3.85 28.68 13.11
N PRO A 54 -2.69 28.29 13.66
CA PRO A 54 -1.59 27.83 12.82
C PRO A 54 -2.05 26.61 12.03
N PRO A 55 -1.62 26.44 10.77
CA PRO A 55 -1.92 25.26 10.00
C PRO A 55 -1.38 24.03 10.77
N ILE A 56 -2.28 23.15 11.17
CA ILE A 56 -1.92 21.88 11.78
C ILE A 56 -1.33 21.01 10.66
N HIS A 57 0.00 20.93 10.57
CA HIS A 57 0.66 19.99 9.70
C HIS A 57 0.59 18.61 10.37
N ALA A 58 -0.18 17.71 9.79
CA ALA A 58 -0.13 16.31 10.20
C ALA A 58 1.25 15.76 9.81
N GLN A 59 1.94 15.11 10.76
CA GLN A 59 3.22 14.49 10.49
C GLN A 59 3.07 13.36 9.48
N LYS A 60 3.96 13.33 8.50
CA LYS A 60 3.99 12.30 7.47
C LYS A 60 4.82 11.10 7.94
N VAL A 61 4.23 9.93 7.86
CA VAL A 61 4.83 8.68 8.33
C VAL A 61 5.21 7.80 7.14
N GLY A 62 6.49 7.43 7.07
CA GLY A 62 7.01 6.47 6.10
C GLY A 62 7.23 5.10 6.76
N LEU A 63 6.70 4.04 6.14
CA LEU A 63 6.90 2.66 6.57
C LEU A 63 7.95 1.98 5.69
N VAL A 64 8.97 1.39 6.31
CA VAL A 64 10.03 0.65 5.63
C VAL A 64 9.97 -0.83 6.02
N LEU A 65 9.88 -1.70 5.02
CA LEU A 65 9.74 -3.14 5.18
C LEU A 65 10.93 -3.86 4.57
N SER A 66 11.67 -4.61 5.38
CA SER A 66 12.83 -5.36 4.91
C SER A 66 12.46 -6.63 4.15
N GLY A 67 13.40 -7.15 3.37
CA GLY A 67 13.36 -8.54 2.92
C GLY A 67 13.59 -9.51 4.10
N GLY A 68 13.18 -10.75 3.92
CA GLY A 68 13.35 -11.77 4.98
C GLY A 68 12.65 -13.10 4.69
N GLY A 69 12.22 -13.34 3.47
CA GLY A 69 11.49 -14.55 3.07
C GLY A 69 10.24 -14.75 3.92
N ALA A 70 9.97 -15.97 4.40
CA ALA A 70 8.78 -16.29 5.18
C ALA A 70 8.64 -15.44 6.47
N LYS A 71 9.74 -14.96 7.04
CA LYS A 71 9.69 -14.06 8.21
C LYS A 71 9.02 -12.73 7.90
N GLY A 72 9.02 -12.30 6.63
CA GLY A 72 8.38 -11.06 6.20
C GLY A 72 6.85 -11.06 6.37
N LEU A 73 6.22 -12.20 6.59
CA LEU A 73 4.79 -12.25 6.96
C LEU A 73 4.48 -11.48 8.25
N THR A 74 5.47 -11.32 9.14
CA THR A 74 5.31 -10.50 10.36
C THR A 74 5.09 -9.03 10.08
N HIS A 75 5.44 -8.53 8.89
CA HIS A 75 5.14 -7.15 8.48
C HIS A 75 3.65 -6.85 8.50
N ILE A 76 2.79 -7.84 8.21
CA ILE A 76 1.33 -7.69 8.29
C ILE A 76 0.90 -7.35 9.71
N GLY A 77 1.48 -8.03 10.71
CA GLY A 77 1.21 -7.74 12.12
C GLY A 77 1.63 -6.32 12.54
N ILE A 78 2.74 -5.81 11.98
CA ILE A 78 3.17 -4.44 12.22
C ILE A 78 2.19 -3.44 11.59
N ILE A 79 1.77 -3.66 10.36
CA ILE A 79 0.78 -2.79 9.69
C ILE A 79 -0.53 -2.79 10.49
N ARG A 80 -1.02 -3.96 10.90
CA ARG A 80 -2.21 -4.09 11.75
C ARG A 80 -2.08 -3.30 13.04
N ALA A 81 -0.95 -3.42 13.73
CA ALA A 81 -0.70 -2.69 14.97
C ALA A 81 -0.68 -1.16 14.76
N LEU A 82 -0.15 -0.68 13.63
CA LEU A 82 -0.17 0.74 13.29
C LEU A 82 -1.59 1.23 13.05
N GLU A 83 -2.41 0.49 12.28
CA GLU A 83 -3.82 0.82 12.04
C GLU A 83 -4.64 0.85 13.33
N GLU A 84 -4.52 -0.19 14.17
CA GLU A 84 -5.23 -0.31 15.45
C GLU A 84 -4.89 0.83 16.43
N ASN A 85 -3.69 1.39 16.32
CA ASN A 85 -3.26 2.54 17.12
C ASN A 85 -3.48 3.89 16.41
N GLY A 86 -4.15 3.92 15.26
CA GLY A 86 -4.46 5.14 14.53
C GLY A 86 -3.23 5.87 13.98
N ILE A 87 -2.12 5.15 13.76
CA ILE A 87 -0.89 5.69 13.18
C ILE A 87 -1.02 5.64 11.66
N PRO A 88 -1.11 6.78 10.97
CA PRO A 88 -1.24 6.81 9.51
C PRO A 88 0.06 6.34 8.85
N ILE A 89 -0.06 5.71 7.68
CA ILE A 89 1.07 5.34 6.82
C ILE A 89 0.91 6.12 5.53
N ASP A 90 1.76 7.13 5.33
CA ASP A 90 1.70 8.01 4.15
C ASP A 90 2.56 7.51 3.00
N TYR A 91 3.63 6.75 3.28
CA TYR A 91 4.59 6.26 2.30
C TYR A 91 5.09 4.88 2.66
N ILE A 92 5.38 4.05 1.66
CA ILE A 92 5.94 2.71 1.86
C ILE A 92 7.16 2.49 0.98
N ALA A 93 8.21 1.88 1.55
CA ALA A 93 9.33 1.33 0.81
C ALA A 93 9.58 -0.11 1.25
N GLY A 94 9.73 -1.02 0.28
CA GLY A 94 9.86 -2.43 0.59
C GLY A 94 10.86 -3.17 -0.30
N THR A 95 11.47 -4.21 0.26
CA THR A 95 12.38 -5.12 -0.42
C THR A 95 11.91 -6.56 -0.27
N SER A 96 11.94 -7.36 -1.34
CA SER A 96 11.60 -8.79 -1.34
C SER A 96 10.21 -9.07 -0.72
N MET A 97 10.09 -9.86 0.35
CA MET A 97 8.82 -10.05 1.05
C MET A 97 8.22 -8.73 1.55
N GLY A 98 9.04 -7.78 1.98
CA GLY A 98 8.58 -6.43 2.33
C GLY A 98 8.01 -5.66 1.14
N ALA A 99 8.48 -5.94 -0.08
CA ALA A 99 7.88 -5.39 -1.30
C ALA A 99 6.52 -6.02 -1.60
N ILE A 100 6.37 -7.33 -1.39
CA ILE A 100 5.08 -8.03 -1.56
C ILE A 100 4.04 -7.45 -0.57
N VAL A 101 4.34 -7.47 0.72
CA VAL A 101 3.43 -6.96 1.75
C VAL A 101 3.15 -5.47 1.56
N GLY A 102 4.21 -4.68 1.31
CA GLY A 102 4.09 -3.24 1.11
C GLY A 102 3.29 -2.86 -0.12
N SER A 103 3.43 -3.57 -1.24
CA SER A 103 2.66 -3.31 -2.45
C SER A 103 1.18 -3.70 -2.30
N LEU A 104 0.87 -4.81 -1.63
CA LEU A 104 -0.51 -5.20 -1.33
C LEU A 104 -1.20 -4.12 -0.49
N TYR A 105 -0.53 -3.66 0.57
CA TYR A 105 -1.08 -2.59 1.41
C TYR A 105 -1.17 -1.25 0.65
N ALA A 106 -0.18 -0.94 -0.18
CA ALA A 106 -0.19 0.26 -1.04
C ALA A 106 -1.31 0.25 -2.09
N MET A 107 -1.84 -0.91 -2.44
CA MET A 107 -3.02 -1.06 -3.30
C MET A 107 -4.35 -0.97 -2.54
N GLY A 108 -4.31 -0.96 -1.19
CA GLY A 108 -5.49 -0.87 -0.35
C GLY A 108 -5.98 -2.20 0.24
N TYR A 109 -5.17 -3.26 0.20
CA TYR A 109 -5.50 -4.50 0.91
C TYR A 109 -5.43 -4.27 2.42
N SER A 110 -6.43 -4.75 3.13
CA SER A 110 -6.42 -4.80 4.60
C SER A 110 -5.43 -5.85 5.12
N PRO A 111 -4.97 -5.73 6.36
CA PRO A 111 -4.15 -6.76 7.00
C PRO A 111 -4.76 -8.16 6.97
N ASP A 112 -6.09 -8.27 7.11
CA ASP A 112 -6.78 -9.56 7.09
C ASP A 112 -6.79 -10.19 5.69
N GLU A 113 -7.03 -9.39 4.64
CA GLU A 113 -6.95 -9.85 3.25
C GLU A 113 -5.54 -10.27 2.86
N MET A 114 -4.52 -9.50 3.28
CA MET A 114 -3.13 -9.87 3.07
C MET A 114 -2.77 -11.17 3.78
N GLU A 115 -3.19 -11.34 5.01
CA GLU A 115 -2.95 -12.55 5.79
C GLU A 115 -3.62 -13.77 5.15
N ALA A 116 -4.88 -13.64 4.72
CA ALA A 116 -5.62 -14.70 4.03
C ALA A 116 -4.93 -15.09 2.72
N LEU A 117 -4.51 -14.11 1.91
CA LEU A 117 -3.80 -14.34 0.65
C LEU A 117 -2.47 -15.07 0.86
N LEU A 118 -1.62 -14.55 1.76
CA LEU A 118 -0.25 -15.05 1.93
C LEU A 118 -0.18 -16.38 2.72
N LYS A 119 -1.23 -16.73 3.47
CA LYS A 119 -1.37 -18.05 4.11
C LYS A 119 -2.04 -19.09 3.20
N SER A 120 -2.62 -18.68 2.08
CA SER A 120 -3.34 -19.59 1.19
C SER A 120 -2.44 -20.67 0.59
N ASP A 121 -3.03 -21.81 0.24
CA ASP A 121 -2.31 -22.86 -0.48
C ASP A 121 -1.96 -22.43 -1.90
N ASP A 122 -2.71 -21.48 -2.47
CA ASP A 122 -2.40 -20.86 -3.75
C ASP A 122 -1.05 -20.13 -3.67
N PHE A 123 -0.85 -19.27 -2.68
CA PHE A 123 0.42 -18.57 -2.50
C PHE A 123 1.60 -19.53 -2.34
N LYS A 124 1.41 -20.63 -1.58
CA LYS A 124 2.44 -21.66 -1.45
C LYS A 124 2.78 -22.31 -2.78
N ARG A 125 1.76 -22.60 -3.61
CA ARG A 125 1.97 -23.14 -4.96
C ARG A 125 2.74 -22.17 -5.85
N TRP A 126 2.37 -20.89 -5.82
CA TRP A 126 3.05 -19.87 -6.61
C TRP A 126 4.53 -19.75 -6.27
N TYR A 127 4.81 -19.70 -4.97
CA TYR A 127 6.18 -19.61 -4.47
C TYR A 127 7.01 -20.89 -4.74
N SER A 128 6.40 -22.07 -4.69
CA SER A 128 7.09 -23.35 -4.98
C SER A 128 7.22 -23.66 -6.46
N GLY A 129 6.55 -22.91 -7.34
CA GLY A 129 6.51 -23.19 -8.78
C GLY A 129 5.68 -24.42 -9.17
N ASN A 130 4.91 -24.96 -8.23
CA ASN A 130 4.05 -26.10 -8.51
C ASN A 130 2.84 -25.68 -9.33
N VAL A 131 2.73 -26.25 -10.53
CA VAL A 131 1.59 -26.05 -11.44
C VAL A 131 0.47 -27.00 -11.03
N GLU A 132 -0.77 -26.51 -10.93
CA GLU A 132 -1.92 -27.40 -10.73
C GLU A 132 -2.03 -28.39 -11.90
N GLU A 133 -2.32 -29.65 -11.57
CA GLU A 133 -2.40 -30.73 -12.61
C GLU A 133 -3.38 -30.39 -13.73
N LYS A 134 -4.46 -29.66 -13.46
CA LYS A 134 -5.43 -29.23 -14.47
C LYS A 134 -4.86 -28.33 -15.57
N TYR A 135 -3.75 -27.62 -15.30
CA TYR A 135 -3.06 -26.76 -16.27
C TYR A 135 -1.88 -27.46 -16.94
N ILE A 136 -1.52 -28.66 -16.49
CA ILE A 136 -0.48 -29.48 -17.14
C ILE A 136 -1.09 -30.16 -18.34
N TYR A 137 -0.57 -29.84 -19.53
CA TYR A 137 -1.06 -30.46 -20.76
C TYR A 137 -0.81 -31.97 -20.72
N TYR A 138 -1.88 -32.77 -20.60
CA TYR A 138 -1.83 -34.21 -20.34
C TYR A 138 -0.94 -34.98 -21.35
N PHE A 139 -0.88 -34.54 -22.61
CA PHE A 139 -0.08 -35.17 -23.67
C PHE A 139 1.41 -34.86 -23.63
N LYS A 140 1.87 -33.96 -22.75
CA LYS A 140 3.27 -33.62 -22.56
C LYS A 140 3.83 -34.05 -21.21
N LYS A 141 3.07 -34.80 -20.43
CA LYS A 141 3.53 -35.35 -19.14
C LYS A 141 4.60 -36.39 -19.45
N ASN A 142 5.86 -36.04 -19.27
CA ASN A 142 6.94 -37.03 -19.32
C ASN A 142 6.71 -38.01 -18.15
N PRO A 143 6.89 -39.31 -18.37
CA PRO A 143 6.82 -40.28 -17.30
C PRO A 143 7.82 -39.87 -16.18
N PRO A 144 7.48 -40.05 -14.91
CA PRO A 144 8.38 -39.73 -13.83
C PRO A 144 9.66 -40.59 -13.98
N THR A 145 10.76 -39.94 -14.30
CA THR A 145 12.07 -40.58 -14.35
C THR A 145 12.76 -40.33 -13.02
N PRO A 146 13.51 -41.28 -12.46
CA PRO A 146 14.28 -41.07 -11.25
C PRO A 146 15.51 -40.18 -11.47
N GLU A 147 15.54 -39.40 -12.53
CA GLU A 147 16.67 -38.56 -12.91
C GLU A 147 16.70 -37.31 -12.08
N PHE A 148 17.73 -37.20 -11.25
CA PHE A 148 18.02 -36.02 -10.43
C PHE A 148 18.57 -34.85 -11.25
N ILE A 149 19.17 -35.12 -12.41
CA ILE A 149 19.76 -34.13 -13.31
C ILE A 149 19.50 -34.54 -14.75
N ASN A 150 18.82 -33.70 -15.52
CA ASN A 150 18.57 -33.91 -16.94
C ASN A 150 19.43 -32.93 -17.75
N ILE A 151 20.50 -33.44 -18.40
CA ILE A 151 21.39 -32.64 -19.25
C ILE A 151 20.92 -32.82 -20.70
N ARG A 152 20.29 -31.83 -21.30
CA ARG A 152 19.96 -31.81 -22.73
C ARG A 152 21.10 -31.24 -23.52
N ILE A 153 21.78 -32.06 -24.29
CA ILE A 153 22.81 -31.65 -25.27
C ILE A 153 22.09 -31.56 -26.62
N SER A 154 21.94 -30.36 -27.16
CA SER A 154 21.45 -30.15 -28.52
C SER A 154 22.63 -30.20 -29.50
N LEU A 155 22.72 -31.25 -30.32
CA LEU A 155 23.74 -31.40 -31.33
C LEU A 155 23.52 -30.57 -32.62
N LYS A 156 22.44 -29.76 -32.64
CA LYS A 156 22.02 -29.04 -33.84
C LYS A 156 22.68 -27.67 -34.06
N ASP A 157 23.30 -27.13 -33.03
CA ASP A 157 24.03 -25.86 -33.13
C ASP A 157 25.54 -26.14 -33.13
N SER A 158 26.19 -25.64 -34.14
CA SER A 158 27.60 -25.75 -34.40
C SER A 158 28.42 -25.65 -33.13
N LEU A 159 29.31 -26.62 -32.89
CA LEU A 159 30.20 -26.82 -31.73
C LEU A 159 31.02 -25.60 -31.26
N LYS A 160 30.84 -24.42 -31.85
CA LYS A 160 31.60 -23.22 -31.54
C LYS A 160 31.09 -22.37 -30.37
N ASN A 161 29.86 -22.62 -29.85
CA ASN A 161 29.21 -21.78 -28.83
C ASN A 161 28.51 -22.55 -27.70
N VAL A 162 28.81 -23.81 -27.49
CA VAL A 162 28.29 -24.57 -26.35
C VAL A 162 29.01 -24.14 -25.09
N LYS A 163 28.46 -23.14 -24.38
CA LYS A 163 28.83 -22.95 -22.97
C LYS A 163 28.18 -24.08 -22.18
N PRO A 164 28.91 -24.94 -21.50
CA PRO A 164 28.32 -26.01 -20.71
C PRO A 164 27.57 -25.41 -19.55
N GLN A 165 26.24 -25.39 -19.63
CA GLN A 165 25.36 -24.96 -18.55
C GLN A 165 25.08 -26.18 -17.67
N PHE A 166 26.00 -26.48 -16.76
CA PHE A 166 25.97 -27.68 -15.92
C PHE A 166 24.96 -27.56 -14.75
N LEU A 167 24.48 -26.37 -14.45
CA LEU A 167 23.54 -26.13 -13.35
C LEU A 167 22.29 -25.44 -13.86
N PRO A 168 21.11 -25.79 -13.35
CA PRO A 168 19.88 -25.04 -13.64
C PRO A 168 20.07 -23.60 -13.13
N THR A 169 19.68 -22.63 -13.95
CA THR A 169 19.78 -21.20 -13.61
C THR A 169 18.81 -20.79 -12.51
N SER A 170 17.82 -21.63 -12.21
CA SER A 170 16.87 -21.45 -11.13
C SER A 170 16.24 -22.79 -10.74
N ILE A 171 15.95 -22.94 -9.45
CA ILE A 171 15.28 -24.11 -8.88
C ILE A 171 13.77 -24.05 -9.13
N VAL A 172 13.18 -22.86 -9.06
CA VAL A 172 11.73 -22.63 -9.17
C VAL A 172 11.38 -22.08 -10.54
N ASP A 173 10.38 -22.68 -11.20
CA ASP A 173 9.82 -22.14 -12.44
C ASP A 173 8.98 -20.90 -12.10
N PRO A 174 9.30 -19.72 -12.64
CA PRO A 174 8.60 -18.49 -12.32
C PRO A 174 7.26 -18.31 -13.03
N ILE A 175 6.88 -19.18 -13.95
CA ILE A 175 5.70 -19.00 -14.83
C ILE A 175 4.43 -18.78 -13.99
N GLN A 176 4.17 -19.64 -13.00
CA GLN A 176 2.99 -19.53 -12.15
C GLN A 176 2.97 -18.20 -11.40
N MET A 177 4.08 -17.82 -10.83
CA MET A 177 4.20 -16.57 -10.09
C MET A 177 4.02 -15.35 -11.00
N ASN A 178 4.58 -15.37 -12.21
CA ASN A 178 4.42 -14.28 -13.17
C ASN A 178 2.96 -14.10 -13.57
N ILE A 179 2.22 -15.19 -13.83
CA ILE A 179 0.79 -15.14 -14.17
C ILE A 179 -0.01 -14.57 -13.00
N VAL A 180 0.25 -15.03 -11.80
CA VAL A 180 -0.48 -14.57 -10.60
C VAL A 180 -0.17 -13.11 -10.29
N PHE A 181 1.09 -12.69 -10.40
CA PHE A 181 1.45 -11.30 -10.17
C PHE A 181 0.82 -10.38 -11.20
N LEU A 182 0.74 -10.81 -12.47
CA LEU A 182 -0.01 -10.07 -13.48
C LEU A 182 -1.49 -9.93 -13.09
N GLN A 183 -2.11 -10.99 -12.61
CA GLN A 183 -3.52 -10.96 -12.18
C GLN A 183 -3.73 -10.12 -10.94
N LEU A 184 -2.85 -10.22 -9.95
CA LEU A 184 -2.95 -9.55 -8.66
C LEU A 184 -2.65 -8.06 -8.78
N PHE A 185 -1.62 -7.68 -9.50
CA PHE A 185 -1.12 -6.31 -9.58
C PHE A 185 -1.57 -5.54 -10.83
N GLY A 186 -2.03 -6.24 -11.88
CA GLY A 186 -2.35 -5.63 -13.17
C GLY A 186 -3.43 -4.56 -13.09
N GLN A 187 -4.47 -4.77 -12.27
CA GLN A 187 -5.52 -3.77 -12.07
C GLN A 187 -4.98 -2.51 -11.39
N ALA A 188 -4.14 -2.66 -10.38
CA ALA A 188 -3.50 -1.53 -9.68
C ALA A 188 -2.52 -0.78 -10.59
N THR A 189 -1.76 -1.51 -11.42
CA THR A 189 -0.89 -0.92 -12.45
C THR A 189 -1.69 -0.05 -13.41
N ALA A 190 -2.82 -0.54 -13.91
CA ALA A 190 -3.68 0.19 -14.82
C ALA A 190 -4.32 1.42 -14.14
N ALA A 191 -4.85 1.27 -12.93
CA ALA A 191 -5.49 2.35 -12.18
C ALA A 191 -4.52 3.49 -11.83
N SER A 192 -3.29 3.14 -11.43
CA SER A 192 -2.22 4.11 -11.13
C SER A 192 -1.53 4.69 -12.38
N LYS A 193 -1.90 4.24 -13.59
CA LYS A 193 -1.22 4.57 -14.84
C LYS A 193 0.28 4.25 -14.79
N ALA A 194 0.59 3.10 -14.20
CA ALA A 194 1.96 2.62 -14.00
C ALA A 194 2.87 3.59 -13.21
N ASN A 195 2.30 4.47 -12.38
CA ASN A 195 3.03 5.36 -11.48
C ASN A 195 2.75 4.97 -10.03
N PHE A 196 3.77 4.51 -9.30
CA PHE A 196 3.60 4.03 -7.93
C PHE A 196 3.32 5.15 -6.92
N ASP A 197 3.52 6.41 -7.28
CA ASP A 197 3.08 7.56 -6.48
C ASP A 197 1.56 7.77 -6.53
N SER A 198 0.88 7.15 -7.49
CA SER A 198 -0.57 7.21 -7.69
C SER A 198 -1.30 5.97 -7.14
N LEU A 199 -0.62 5.08 -6.44
CA LEU A 199 -1.25 4.02 -5.65
C LEU A 199 -1.99 4.64 -4.45
N TYR A 200 -2.80 3.86 -3.76
CA TYR A 200 -3.50 4.32 -2.56
C TYR A 200 -2.52 4.88 -1.51
N ILE A 201 -1.35 4.24 -1.36
CA ILE A 201 -0.20 4.80 -0.64
C ILE A 201 0.99 4.81 -1.59
N PRO A 202 1.70 5.95 -1.78
CA PRO A 202 2.91 6.02 -2.60
C PRO A 202 3.95 4.98 -2.18
N PHE A 203 4.49 4.28 -3.18
CA PHE A 203 5.31 3.10 -2.94
C PHE A 203 6.65 3.14 -3.68
N ARG A 204 7.69 2.59 -3.04
CA ARG A 204 8.99 2.28 -3.67
C ARG A 204 9.30 0.80 -3.50
N CYS A 205 9.57 0.15 -4.63
CA CYS A 205 10.00 -1.24 -4.69
C CYS A 205 11.49 -1.29 -4.96
N ILE A 206 12.23 -2.09 -4.19
CA ILE A 206 13.68 -2.17 -4.30
C ILE A 206 14.09 -3.49 -4.94
N ALA A 207 14.79 -3.40 -6.05
CA ALA A 207 15.48 -4.52 -6.71
C ALA A 207 16.98 -4.25 -6.76
N SER A 208 17.75 -5.13 -7.41
CA SER A 208 19.20 -5.03 -7.54
C SER A 208 19.63 -5.12 -9.01
N ASP A 209 20.38 -4.14 -9.47
CA ASP A 209 21.15 -4.16 -10.70
C ASP A 209 22.51 -4.76 -10.40
N VAL A 210 22.64 -6.08 -10.60
CA VAL A 210 23.87 -6.81 -10.26
C VAL A 210 25.02 -6.47 -11.19
N TYR A 211 24.72 -6.13 -12.44
CA TYR A 211 25.75 -5.75 -13.41
C TYR A 211 26.47 -4.45 -12.99
N ASN A 212 25.68 -3.43 -12.63
CA ASN A 212 26.22 -2.13 -12.19
C ASN A 212 26.46 -2.06 -10.67
N LYS A 213 26.21 -3.15 -9.93
CA LYS A 213 26.44 -3.28 -8.46
C LYS A 213 25.75 -2.18 -7.65
N ARG A 214 24.47 -1.94 -7.91
CA ARG A 214 23.70 -0.88 -7.24
C ARG A 214 22.26 -1.31 -6.95
N PRO A 215 21.60 -0.70 -5.97
CA PRO A 215 20.17 -0.86 -5.80
C PRO A 215 19.41 -0.23 -6.99
N LEU A 216 18.33 -0.87 -7.40
CA LEU A 216 17.40 -0.39 -8.41
C LEU A 216 16.11 0.03 -7.71
N ILE A 217 15.81 1.34 -7.73
CA ILE A 217 14.63 1.89 -7.08
C ILE A 217 13.51 2.01 -8.11
N LEU A 218 12.52 1.14 -7.99
CA LEU A 218 11.38 1.07 -8.90
C LEU A 218 10.24 1.92 -8.36
N LYS A 219 9.78 2.89 -9.17
CA LYS A 219 8.74 3.86 -8.84
C LYS A 219 7.66 3.99 -9.92
N LYS A 220 7.83 3.27 -11.03
CA LYS A 220 6.93 3.25 -12.19
C LYS A 220 7.09 1.97 -12.98
N GLY A 221 6.17 1.69 -13.88
CA GLY A 221 6.13 0.50 -14.71
C GLY A 221 5.07 -0.49 -14.22
N ASP A 222 5.18 -1.74 -14.63
CA ASP A 222 4.31 -2.79 -14.12
C ASP A 222 4.66 -3.10 -12.65
N LEU A 223 3.65 -3.03 -11.77
CA LEU A 223 3.86 -3.25 -10.35
C LEU A 223 4.18 -4.71 -10.04
N GLY A 224 3.56 -5.64 -10.79
CA GLY A 224 3.83 -7.07 -10.65
C GLY A 224 5.26 -7.41 -11.03
N ASP A 225 5.76 -6.85 -12.13
CA ASP A 225 7.15 -7.04 -12.56
C ASP A 225 8.13 -6.43 -11.55
N ALA A 226 7.81 -5.24 -11.02
CA ALA A 226 8.65 -4.60 -9.99
C ALA A 226 8.76 -5.45 -8.73
N VAL A 227 7.63 -5.96 -8.21
CA VAL A 227 7.59 -6.83 -7.03
C VAL A 227 8.28 -8.16 -7.33
N ARG A 228 8.07 -8.70 -8.54
CA ARG A 228 8.73 -9.93 -9.00
C ARG A 228 10.23 -9.78 -9.08
N ALA A 229 10.75 -8.64 -9.56
CA ALA A 229 12.17 -8.34 -9.57
C ALA A 229 12.74 -8.29 -8.16
N SER A 230 12.03 -7.58 -7.26
CA SER A 230 12.44 -7.41 -5.87
C SER A 230 12.60 -8.72 -5.10
N MET A 231 11.90 -9.78 -5.51
CA MET A 231 11.97 -11.10 -4.87
C MET A 231 12.76 -12.14 -5.68
N SER A 232 13.44 -11.75 -6.75
CA SER A 232 14.22 -12.65 -7.60
C SER A 232 15.53 -13.08 -6.94
N PHE A 233 15.42 -13.86 -5.85
CA PHE A 233 16.61 -14.36 -5.14
C PHE A 233 17.46 -15.25 -6.06
N PRO A 234 18.78 -15.00 -6.16
CA PRO A 234 19.69 -15.80 -7.01
C PRO A 234 19.60 -17.29 -6.71
N ALA A 235 19.76 -18.12 -7.73
CA ALA A 235 19.59 -19.56 -7.72
C ALA A 235 18.16 -20.08 -7.47
N MET A 236 17.31 -19.35 -6.77
CA MET A 236 15.92 -19.77 -6.52
C MET A 236 15.00 -19.36 -7.68
N PHE A 237 15.06 -18.11 -8.09
CA PHE A 237 14.26 -17.57 -9.18
C PHE A 237 15.11 -16.98 -10.29
N LYS A 238 14.62 -17.08 -11.54
CA LYS A 238 15.23 -16.36 -12.65
C LYS A 238 15.04 -14.84 -12.43
N PRO A 239 16.06 -14.04 -12.75
CA PRO A 239 15.93 -12.59 -12.77
C PRO A 239 14.90 -12.17 -13.82
N ILE A 240 14.38 -10.95 -13.68
CA ILE A 240 13.48 -10.34 -14.65
C ILE A 240 14.16 -9.12 -15.28
N GLU A 241 13.89 -8.89 -16.55
CA GLU A 241 14.39 -7.70 -17.24
C GLU A 241 13.41 -6.54 -17.08
N ILE A 242 13.89 -5.43 -16.54
CA ILE A 242 13.16 -4.17 -16.39
C ILE A 242 13.98 -3.07 -17.04
N ASP A 243 13.43 -2.39 -18.04
CA ASP A 243 14.11 -1.32 -18.79
C ASP A 243 15.51 -1.75 -19.27
N SER A 244 15.65 -2.95 -19.82
CA SER A 244 16.91 -3.56 -20.27
C SER A 244 17.95 -3.81 -19.15
N ILE A 245 17.52 -3.77 -17.89
CA ILE A 245 18.35 -4.12 -16.73
C ILE A 245 17.88 -5.48 -16.18
N LEU A 246 18.82 -6.41 -16.07
CA LEU A 246 18.55 -7.71 -15.45
C LEU A 246 18.48 -7.53 -13.92
N ALA A 247 17.26 -7.51 -13.38
CA ALA A 247 16.99 -7.20 -11.99
C ALA A 247 16.89 -8.47 -11.13
N TYR A 248 17.51 -8.41 -9.98
CA TYR A 248 17.51 -9.44 -8.94
C TYR A 248 16.91 -8.92 -7.64
N ASP A 249 16.81 -9.81 -6.62
CA ASP A 249 16.31 -9.46 -5.29
C ASP A 249 17.03 -8.23 -4.73
N GLY A 250 16.23 -7.28 -4.24
CA GLY A 250 16.74 -6.04 -3.67
C GLY A 250 17.60 -6.23 -2.43
N GLY A 251 17.46 -7.39 -1.75
CA GLY A 251 18.24 -7.74 -0.57
C GLY A 251 19.75 -7.84 -0.81
N ILE A 252 20.18 -7.96 -2.07
CA ILE A 252 21.60 -8.01 -2.41
C ILE A 252 22.31 -6.69 -2.07
N TYR A 253 21.68 -5.53 -2.35
CA TYR A 253 22.31 -4.23 -2.14
C TYR A 253 21.59 -3.33 -1.15
N ASN A 254 20.27 -3.51 -0.96
CA ASN A 254 19.50 -2.70 -0.03
C ASN A 254 18.30 -3.46 0.54
N ASN A 255 18.58 -4.31 1.52
CA ASN A 255 17.57 -5.17 2.14
C ASN A 255 16.60 -4.40 3.06
N PHE A 256 17.01 -3.24 3.58
CA PHE A 256 16.20 -2.41 4.48
C PHE A 256 16.28 -0.94 4.05
N PRO A 257 15.41 -0.49 3.12
CA PRO A 257 15.61 0.71 2.33
C PRO A 257 15.21 2.02 3.06
N VAL A 258 15.73 2.25 4.28
CA VAL A 258 15.49 3.47 5.06
C VAL A 258 16.02 4.71 4.34
N ASN A 259 17.18 4.60 3.69
CA ASN A 259 17.76 5.66 2.89
C ASN A 259 16.83 6.05 1.72
N VAL A 260 16.25 5.06 1.03
CA VAL A 260 15.31 5.32 -0.09
C VAL A 260 14.07 6.06 0.40
N MET A 261 13.51 5.64 1.55
CA MET A 261 12.38 6.32 2.17
C MET A 261 12.72 7.78 2.46
N ARG A 262 13.86 8.02 3.14
CA ARG A 262 14.31 9.37 3.49
C ARG A 262 14.54 10.24 2.27
N ASP A 263 15.26 9.74 1.28
CA ASP A 263 15.75 10.52 0.14
C ASP A 263 14.65 10.74 -0.93
N THR A 264 13.58 9.93 -0.90
CA THR A 264 12.51 10.02 -1.93
C THR A 264 11.28 10.76 -1.41
N PHE A 265 10.84 10.46 -0.20
CA PHE A 265 9.56 10.94 0.33
C PHE A 265 9.71 11.99 1.42
N HIS A 266 10.88 12.09 2.04
CA HIS A 266 11.16 13.05 3.13
C HIS A 266 10.08 13.06 4.22
N PRO A 267 9.66 11.89 4.76
CA PRO A 267 8.66 11.86 5.81
C PRO A 267 9.21 12.44 7.12
N ASP A 268 8.31 12.93 7.99
CA ASP A 268 8.69 13.44 9.32
C ASP A 268 9.12 12.32 10.25
N ILE A 269 8.49 11.14 10.11
CA ILE A 269 8.75 9.94 10.91
C ILE A 269 8.97 8.75 9.99
N ILE A 270 9.99 7.94 10.29
CA ILE A 270 10.22 6.66 9.60
C ILE A 270 10.05 5.54 10.61
N ILE A 271 9.11 4.64 10.34
CA ILE A 271 8.91 3.40 11.07
C ILE A 271 9.49 2.26 10.23
N GLY A 272 10.36 1.47 10.82
CA GLY A 272 11.01 0.36 10.11
C GLY A 272 10.65 -0.98 10.71
N SER A 273 10.29 -1.95 9.87
CA SER A 273 10.12 -3.35 10.24
C SER A 273 11.23 -4.19 9.58
N ALA A 274 12.23 -4.56 10.37
CA ALA A 274 13.35 -5.37 9.94
C ALA A 274 13.22 -6.81 10.48
N VAL A 275 13.04 -7.77 9.59
CA VAL A 275 12.82 -9.19 9.94
C VAL A 275 13.99 -10.10 9.52
N SER A 276 14.94 -9.55 8.75
CA SER A 276 16.19 -10.24 8.45
C SER A 276 17.09 -10.25 9.68
N ALA A 277 17.66 -11.41 10.01
CA ALA A 277 18.70 -11.46 11.01
C ALA A 277 19.89 -10.62 10.51
N ASN A 278 20.50 -9.84 11.41
CA ASN A 278 21.79 -9.24 11.12
C ASN A 278 22.79 -10.41 11.04
N PRO A 279 23.39 -10.71 9.86
CA PRO A 279 24.20 -11.94 9.69
C PRO A 279 25.45 -11.96 10.58
N GLY A 280 25.72 -10.90 11.33
CA GLY A 280 26.95 -10.76 12.09
C GLY A 280 28.16 -10.61 11.15
N LYS A 281 29.34 -10.68 11.71
CA LYS A 281 30.57 -10.78 10.88
C LYS A 281 30.61 -12.18 10.23
N PRO A 282 30.83 -12.28 8.91
CA PRO A 282 30.99 -13.58 8.24
C PRO A 282 32.02 -14.41 8.98
N LYS A 283 31.69 -15.67 9.28
CA LYS A 283 32.64 -16.62 9.83
C LYS A 283 33.37 -17.32 8.68
N GLU A 284 34.64 -17.56 8.83
CA GLU A 284 35.44 -18.31 7.85
C GLU A 284 34.80 -19.69 7.62
N GLY A 285 34.45 -19.98 6.35
CA GLY A 285 33.75 -21.21 5.97
C GLY A 285 32.20 -21.12 5.92
N ASP A 286 31.57 -19.99 6.24
CA ASP A 286 30.15 -19.81 6.10
C ASP A 286 29.78 -19.30 4.68
N ILE A 287 29.57 -20.25 3.77
CA ILE A 287 29.24 -19.98 2.36
C ILE A 287 27.87 -19.32 2.22
N MET A 288 26.99 -19.46 3.21
CA MET A 288 25.62 -18.92 3.17
C MET A 288 25.49 -17.58 3.91
N GLY A 289 26.52 -17.16 4.62
CA GLY A 289 26.56 -15.90 5.36
C GLY A 289 27.33 -14.77 4.65
N GLN A 290 27.78 -15.00 3.43
CA GLN A 290 28.40 -14.01 2.55
C GLN A 290 27.32 -13.55 1.56
#